data_5bb4549d62a75db59bba7a0994c91e49
#
_entry.id   5bb4549d62a75db59bba7a0994c91e49
#
_cell.length_a   1.000
_cell.length_b   1.000
_cell.length_c   1.000
_cell.angle_alpha   90.00
_cell.angle_beta   90.00
_cell.angle_gamma   90.00
#
_symmetry.space_group_name_H-M   'P 1'
#
loop_
_entity.id
_entity.type
_entity.pdbx_description
1 polymer ?
#
loop_
_entity_poly.entity_id
_entity_poly.type
_entity_poly.pdbx_seq_one_letter_code
_entity_poly.pdbx_strand_id
1 'polypeptide(L)'
;GDEMPDEVSDEMPDEVSDEMPDEVSMDDDLMEGEENMEALMDMYEESFKRFQEGEVVTGKIISVDKDFVLVDIGYKSEGQIRIQEFKDEEGNITAETGDSVEVMVEWWDEDDEVVVLSKEKAEKVKVWDEIKKAYEAEGTVEGTIVSRVKGGFSVDIGVQAFLPGSQADLRPIRNLDEMVGKNLTFKILKYNRKRSNIVLSRRVILEEEREKKRTDTLSSIHEGKVVEGVVKNITEYGVFVDLGGVDGLLHITDISWGRVKHPSELFSVGDTIEVKILNLDLERERVSLGMKQLTEDPRSEEHTS
;
A
#
# COMPACT_ATOMS: atom_id res chain seq x y z
N GLY A 1 16.91 101.83 4.20
CA GLY A 1 15.73 102.58 4.18
C GLY A 1 14.58 101.57 4.19
N ASP A 2 13.98 101.36 5.31
CA ASP A 2 12.73 102.03 5.77
C ASP A 2 11.53 101.56 4.95
N GLU A 3 10.60 101.05 5.47
CA GLU A 3 9.53 101.25 6.38
C GLU A 3 8.45 100.16 6.12
N MET A 4 8.00 99.60 7.18
CA MET A 4 6.62 99.13 7.38
C MET A 4 5.74 100.36 7.49
N PRO A 5 4.41 100.44 7.40
CA PRO A 5 3.47 99.67 8.24
C PRO A 5 2.17 99.28 7.48
N ASP A 6 1.35 98.54 8.12
CA ASP A 6 0.12 98.61 8.90
C ASP A 6 -1.02 97.75 8.34
N GLU A 7 -1.46 96.85 9.20
CA GLU A 7 -2.80 96.56 9.73
C GLU A 7 -4.03 96.99 8.90
N VAL A 8 -4.97 96.03 8.79
CA VAL A 8 -6.31 96.12 9.40
C VAL A 8 -7.21 94.93 8.99
N SER A 9 -7.59 94.20 10.00
CA SER A 9 -8.90 93.68 10.43
C SER A 9 -9.84 92.97 9.49
N ASP A 10 -10.24 91.84 10.07
CA ASP A 10 -11.58 91.31 10.30
C ASP A 10 -12.55 91.20 9.10
N GLU A 11 -12.92 89.96 8.90
CA GLU A 11 -14.32 89.52 9.07
C GLU A 11 -14.41 87.98 8.79
N MET A 12 -14.87 87.29 9.80
CA MET A 12 -15.54 86.00 9.67
C MET A 12 -16.97 86.23 9.17
N PRO A 13 -17.56 85.35 8.43
CA PRO A 13 -18.75 84.70 8.90
C PRO A 13 -18.82 83.16 8.68
N ASP A 14 -19.26 82.59 9.77
CA ASP A 14 -20.26 81.53 10.00
C ASP A 14 -20.48 80.37 9.03
N GLU A 15 -20.37 79.24 9.67
CA GLU A 15 -21.23 78.08 9.61
C GLU A 15 -21.64 77.51 8.22
N VAL A 16 -21.04 76.37 7.86
CA VAL A 16 -21.77 75.28 7.21
C VAL A 16 -21.32 73.91 7.80
N SER A 17 -22.23 73.45 8.60
CA SER A 17 -22.60 72.01 8.88
C SER A 17 -21.66 70.92 8.52
N ASP A 18 -21.33 70.19 9.58
CA ASP A 18 -21.04 68.71 9.64
C ASP A 18 -21.77 67.90 8.58
N GLU A 19 -21.02 67.29 7.73
CA GLU A 19 -21.29 66.00 7.24
C GLU A 19 -19.93 65.22 7.15
N MET A 20 -19.73 64.39 8.15
CA MET A 20 -18.70 63.34 8.08
C MET A 20 -19.05 62.38 6.94
N PRO A 21 -18.18 62.12 6.02
CA PRO A 21 -18.34 60.92 5.19
C PRO A 21 -17.94 59.70 6.03
N ASP A 22 -18.80 58.73 5.93
CA ASP A 22 -18.71 57.40 6.51
C ASP A 22 -17.28 56.83 6.54
N GLU A 23 -16.95 56.21 7.66
CA GLU A 23 -15.79 55.32 7.83
C GLU A 23 -15.72 54.32 6.68
N VAL A 24 -14.91 54.63 5.68
CA VAL A 24 -14.42 53.66 4.74
C VAL A 24 -13.44 52.81 5.54
N SER A 25 -13.83 51.57 5.79
CA SER A 25 -13.05 50.59 6.51
C SER A 25 -11.69 50.42 5.83
N MET A 26 -10.64 50.98 6.40
CA MET A 26 -9.25 50.80 5.98
C MET A 26 -8.73 49.36 6.22
N ASP A 27 -9.54 48.51 6.81
CA ASP A 27 -9.13 47.14 7.15
C ASP A 27 -9.27 46.15 5.99
N ASP A 28 -10.15 46.36 5.01
CA ASP A 28 -10.31 45.47 3.87
C ASP A 28 -9.22 45.65 2.79
N ASP A 29 -8.76 46.90 2.57
CA ASP A 29 -7.68 47.15 1.58
C ASP A 29 -6.28 46.69 2.05
N LEU A 30 -6.08 46.58 3.37
CA LEU A 30 -4.82 46.09 3.93
C LEU A 30 -4.72 44.54 3.85
N MET A 31 -5.86 43.85 3.96
CA MET A 31 -5.87 42.38 3.85
C MET A 31 -5.66 41.90 2.40
N GLU A 32 -6.24 42.56 1.40
CA GLU A 32 -5.96 42.24 -0.02
C GLU A 32 -4.50 42.55 -0.40
N GLY A 33 -3.87 43.51 0.25
CA GLY A 33 -2.45 43.80 0.05
C GLY A 33 -1.50 42.78 0.64
N GLU A 34 -1.84 42.18 1.78
CA GLU A 34 -1.04 41.16 2.44
C GLU A 34 -1.16 39.82 1.73
N GLU A 35 -2.36 39.39 1.31
CA GLU A 35 -2.55 38.17 0.53
C GLU A 35 -1.87 38.27 -0.84
N ASN A 36 -1.87 39.43 -1.47
CA ASN A 36 -1.18 39.66 -2.73
C ASN A 36 0.35 39.68 -2.56
N MET A 37 0.84 40.16 -1.43
CA MET A 37 2.28 40.18 -1.13
C MET A 37 2.79 38.80 -0.77
N GLU A 38 2.01 37.98 -0.05
CA GLU A 38 2.34 36.62 0.29
C GLU A 38 2.34 35.72 -0.97
N ALA A 39 1.33 35.87 -1.84
CA ALA A 39 1.29 35.20 -3.15
C ALA A 39 2.44 35.63 -4.10
N LEU A 40 2.84 36.90 -4.04
CA LEU A 40 4.01 37.41 -4.78
C LEU A 40 5.33 36.89 -4.20
N MET A 41 5.43 36.76 -2.87
CA MET A 41 6.59 36.18 -2.21
C MET A 41 6.70 34.68 -2.51
N ASP A 42 5.58 33.95 -2.49
CA ASP A 42 5.56 32.54 -2.89
C ASP A 42 5.94 32.36 -4.35
N MET A 43 5.48 33.21 -5.27
CA MET A 43 5.92 33.21 -6.66
C MET A 43 7.40 33.57 -6.81
N TYR A 44 7.91 34.46 -5.96
CA TYR A 44 9.33 34.82 -5.94
C TYR A 44 10.19 33.69 -5.40
N GLU A 45 9.75 33.03 -4.33
CA GLU A 45 10.42 31.84 -3.79
C GLU A 45 10.38 30.66 -4.77
N GLU A 46 9.27 30.46 -5.48
CA GLU A 46 9.20 29.47 -6.59
C GLU A 46 10.15 29.77 -7.74
N SER A 47 10.36 31.05 -8.06
CA SER A 47 11.28 31.43 -9.13
C SER A 47 12.76 31.37 -8.71
N PHE A 48 13.04 31.31 -7.40
CA PHE A 48 14.39 31.12 -6.83
C PHE A 48 14.65 29.72 -6.31
N LYS A 49 13.78 28.75 -6.56
CA LYS A 49 14.08 27.35 -6.25
C LYS A 49 15.34 26.94 -7.00
N ARG A 50 16.46 27.01 -6.29
CA ARG A 50 17.68 26.33 -6.71
C ARG A 50 17.42 24.85 -6.52
N PHE A 51 17.32 24.12 -7.60
CA PHE A 51 17.26 22.67 -7.54
C PHE A 51 18.52 22.15 -6.84
N GLN A 52 18.33 21.23 -5.91
CA GLN A 52 19.43 20.58 -5.22
C GLN A 52 19.75 19.26 -5.93
N GLU A 53 21.02 18.87 -5.94
CA GLU A 53 21.42 17.55 -6.38
C GLU A 53 20.67 16.47 -5.59
N GLY A 54 20.10 15.50 -6.30
CA GLY A 54 19.27 14.46 -5.70
C GLY A 54 17.78 14.80 -5.53
N GLU A 55 17.35 15.99 -5.92
CA GLU A 55 15.92 16.37 -5.90
C GLU A 55 15.20 15.77 -7.12
N VAL A 56 13.99 15.25 -6.89
CA VAL A 56 13.10 14.75 -7.94
C VAL A 56 12.13 15.84 -8.34
N VAL A 57 12.11 16.20 -9.61
CA VAL A 57 11.24 17.23 -10.17
C VAL A 57 10.47 16.70 -11.38
N THR A 58 9.33 17.29 -11.67
CA THR A 58 8.58 16.99 -12.89
C THR A 58 8.97 17.95 -13.99
N GLY A 59 9.41 17.41 -15.12
CA GLY A 59 9.77 18.16 -16.30
C GLY A 59 8.91 17.81 -17.50
N LYS A 60 9.00 18.64 -18.53
CA LYS A 60 8.33 18.43 -19.80
C LYS A 60 9.36 18.20 -20.90
N ILE A 61 9.19 17.16 -21.69
CA ILE A 61 10.08 16.86 -22.81
C ILE A 61 9.91 17.92 -23.91
N ILE A 62 11.01 18.60 -24.25
CA ILE A 62 11.06 19.63 -25.27
C ILE A 62 11.45 19.03 -26.62
N SER A 63 12.51 18.22 -26.63
CA SER A 63 13.02 17.57 -27.82
C SER A 63 13.69 16.24 -27.53
N VAL A 64 13.71 15.37 -28.52
CA VAL A 64 14.34 14.05 -28.47
C VAL A 64 15.41 13.97 -29.53
N ASP A 65 16.66 13.95 -29.12
CA ASP A 65 17.82 13.80 -30.01
C ASP A 65 18.34 12.36 -30.01
N LYS A 66 19.40 12.11 -30.78
CA LYS A 66 20.00 10.76 -30.89
C LYS A 66 20.66 10.27 -29.63
N ASP A 67 21.22 11.19 -28.83
CA ASP A 67 22.02 10.89 -27.64
C ASP A 67 21.34 11.34 -26.34
N PHE A 68 20.53 12.39 -26.40
CA PHE A 68 19.91 13.03 -25.26
C PHE A 68 18.45 13.40 -25.50
N VAL A 69 17.70 13.47 -24.44
CA VAL A 69 16.35 14.06 -24.38
C VAL A 69 16.44 15.36 -23.59
N LEU A 70 15.96 16.46 -24.16
CA LEU A 70 15.92 17.76 -23.52
C LEU A 70 14.60 17.89 -22.76
N VAL A 71 14.69 18.29 -21.51
CA VAL A 71 13.55 18.42 -20.58
C VAL A 71 13.56 19.80 -19.95
N ASP A 72 12.41 20.46 -20.01
CA ASP A 72 12.17 21.72 -19.30
C ASP A 72 11.71 21.41 -17.88
N ILE A 73 12.51 21.80 -16.89
CA ILE A 73 12.23 21.64 -15.47
C ILE A 73 11.78 22.94 -14.80
N GLY A 74 11.53 24.00 -15.59
CA GLY A 74 11.16 25.33 -15.07
C GLY A 74 12.34 26.15 -14.53
N TYR A 75 13.55 25.81 -14.95
CA TYR A 75 14.78 26.55 -14.61
C TYR A 75 15.30 27.31 -15.84
N LYS A 76 16.33 28.16 -15.65
CA LYS A 76 16.92 28.95 -16.73
C LYS A 76 17.51 28.10 -17.85
N SER A 77 17.97 26.92 -17.50
CA SER A 77 18.61 25.98 -18.42
C SER A 77 17.78 24.72 -18.57
N GLU A 78 17.84 24.14 -19.76
CA GLU A 78 17.20 22.87 -20.06
C GLU A 78 18.02 21.71 -19.47
N GLY A 79 17.32 20.70 -18.94
CA GLY A 79 17.95 19.49 -18.46
C GLY A 79 18.16 18.47 -19.57
N GLN A 80 19.24 17.71 -19.48
CA GLN A 80 19.59 16.64 -20.42
C GLN A 80 19.48 15.27 -19.74
N ILE A 81 18.80 14.34 -20.41
CA ILE A 81 18.70 12.94 -20.00
C ILE A 81 19.27 12.08 -21.13
N ARG A 82 20.03 11.06 -20.78
CA ARG A 82 20.56 10.12 -21.78
C ARG A 82 19.42 9.38 -22.45
N ILE A 83 19.44 9.29 -23.79
CA ILE A 83 18.41 8.61 -24.58
C ILE A 83 18.22 7.14 -24.17
N GLN A 84 19.26 6.50 -23.62
CA GLN A 84 19.22 5.11 -23.19
C GLN A 84 18.20 4.86 -22.07
N GLU A 85 17.91 5.87 -21.23
CA GLU A 85 16.92 5.77 -20.15
C GLU A 85 15.47 5.77 -20.66
N PHE A 86 15.24 6.16 -21.91
CA PHE A 86 13.95 6.15 -22.58
C PHE A 86 13.77 4.98 -23.55
N LYS A 87 14.74 4.06 -23.63
CA LYS A 87 14.64 2.87 -24.46
C LYS A 87 13.95 1.75 -23.68
N ASP A 88 13.00 1.08 -24.34
CA ASP A 88 12.39 -0.13 -23.85
C ASP A 88 13.30 -1.37 -24.05
N GLU A 89 12.86 -2.54 -23.63
CA GLU A 89 13.60 -3.80 -23.78
C GLU A 89 13.86 -4.15 -25.24
N GLU A 90 13.05 -3.65 -26.17
CA GLU A 90 13.19 -3.84 -27.63
C GLU A 90 14.09 -2.79 -28.28
N GLY A 91 14.53 -1.76 -27.53
CA GLY A 91 15.39 -0.68 -27.99
C GLY A 91 14.63 0.49 -28.64
N ASN A 92 13.31 0.52 -28.56
CA ASN A 92 12.50 1.63 -29.05
C ASN A 92 12.50 2.80 -28.07
N ILE A 93 12.44 4.02 -28.61
CA ILE A 93 12.38 5.23 -27.81
C ILE A 93 10.93 5.46 -27.38
N THR A 94 10.70 5.54 -26.07
CA THR A 94 9.37 5.76 -25.46
C THR A 94 9.06 7.23 -25.18
N ALA A 95 10.02 8.14 -25.40
CA ALA A 95 9.87 9.56 -25.16
C ALA A 95 9.21 10.27 -26.35
N GLU A 96 8.19 11.08 -26.06
CA GLU A 96 7.55 11.95 -27.03
C GLU A 96 7.63 13.41 -26.57
N THR A 97 7.79 14.33 -27.53
CA THR A 97 7.83 15.77 -27.24
C THR A 97 6.50 16.22 -26.64
N GLY A 98 6.55 16.89 -25.49
CA GLY A 98 5.38 17.37 -24.77
C GLY A 98 4.95 16.47 -23.61
N ASP A 99 5.54 15.28 -23.45
CA ASP A 99 5.28 14.41 -22.32
C ASP A 99 5.85 14.98 -21.03
N SER A 100 5.14 14.73 -19.93
CA SER A 100 5.63 15.01 -18.58
C SER A 100 6.42 13.82 -18.05
N VAL A 101 7.59 14.07 -17.49
CA VAL A 101 8.48 13.05 -16.94
C VAL A 101 9.00 13.47 -15.56
N GLU A 102 9.05 12.54 -14.63
CA GLU A 102 9.70 12.74 -13.33
C GLU A 102 11.19 12.44 -13.47
N VAL A 103 12.03 13.38 -13.06
CA VAL A 103 13.47 13.29 -13.21
C VAL A 103 14.18 13.71 -11.94
N MET A 104 15.34 13.13 -11.67
CA MET A 104 16.21 13.51 -10.57
C MET A 104 17.35 14.38 -11.08
N VAL A 105 17.64 15.47 -10.39
CA VAL A 105 18.80 16.31 -10.68
C VAL A 105 20.04 15.60 -10.19
N GLU A 106 20.88 15.11 -11.10
CA GLU A 106 22.11 14.42 -10.76
C GLU A 106 23.26 15.37 -10.51
N TRP A 107 23.42 16.31 -11.41
CA TRP A 107 24.56 17.21 -11.42
C TRP A 107 24.23 18.48 -12.19
N TRP A 108 24.78 19.58 -11.73
CA TRP A 108 24.62 20.89 -12.35
C TRP A 108 25.96 21.56 -12.51
N ASP A 109 26.26 21.97 -13.75
CA ASP A 109 27.41 22.78 -14.06
C ASP A 109 26.99 24.24 -14.18
N GLU A 110 27.51 25.08 -13.27
CA GLU A 110 27.22 26.52 -13.29
C GLU A 110 27.92 27.21 -14.44
N ASP A 111 29.05 26.68 -14.91
CA ASP A 111 29.86 27.28 -15.98
C ASP A 111 29.27 26.98 -17.35
N ASP A 112 28.81 25.78 -17.62
CA ASP A 112 28.23 25.33 -18.88
C ASP A 112 26.70 25.47 -18.96
N GLU A 113 26.05 25.92 -17.90
CA GLU A 113 24.60 26.03 -17.79
C GLU A 113 23.85 24.71 -18.12
N VAL A 114 24.49 23.57 -17.98
CA VAL A 114 23.94 22.25 -18.28
C VAL A 114 23.48 21.56 -17.00
N VAL A 115 22.23 21.10 -17.01
CA VAL A 115 21.67 20.29 -15.93
C VAL A 115 21.58 18.85 -16.40
N VAL A 116 22.26 17.94 -15.71
CA VAL A 116 22.18 16.51 -15.99
C VAL A 116 21.08 15.91 -15.14
N LEU A 117 20.13 15.27 -15.79
CA LEU A 117 18.95 14.65 -15.18
C LEU A 117 18.98 13.14 -15.39
N SER A 118 18.32 12.40 -14.51
CA SER A 118 18.10 10.97 -14.63
C SER A 118 16.65 10.58 -14.35
N LYS A 119 16.02 9.94 -15.31
CA LYS A 119 14.70 9.33 -15.16
C LYS A 119 14.78 8.05 -14.33
N GLU A 120 15.77 7.21 -14.58
CA GLU A 120 15.97 5.93 -13.89
C GLU A 120 16.17 6.12 -12.39
N LYS A 121 17.00 7.09 -12.00
CA LYS A 121 17.22 7.40 -10.57
C LYS A 121 16.00 8.00 -9.89
N ALA A 122 15.20 8.81 -10.61
CA ALA A 122 13.92 9.32 -10.12
C ALA A 122 12.93 8.20 -9.86
N GLU A 123 12.81 7.23 -10.76
CA GLU A 123 11.97 6.04 -10.58
C GLU A 123 12.42 5.20 -9.38
N LYS A 124 13.72 5.01 -9.19
CA LYS A 124 14.26 4.32 -8.01
C LYS A 124 13.93 5.04 -6.71
N VAL A 125 14.09 6.35 -6.66
CA VAL A 125 13.72 7.15 -5.47
C VAL A 125 12.23 7.01 -5.17
N LYS A 126 11.38 7.09 -6.17
CA LYS A 126 9.92 6.93 -6.04
C LYS A 126 9.55 5.56 -5.50
N VAL A 127 10.16 4.49 -6.03
CA VAL A 127 9.95 3.12 -5.55
C VAL A 127 10.36 2.99 -4.08
N TRP A 128 11.51 3.55 -3.67
CA TRP A 128 11.94 3.55 -2.28
C TRP A 128 11.00 4.32 -1.35
N ASP A 129 10.43 5.43 -1.81
CA ASP A 129 9.45 6.20 -1.03
C ASP A 129 8.11 5.46 -0.89
N GLU A 130 7.65 4.78 -1.95
CA GLU A 130 6.48 3.90 -1.90
C GLU A 130 6.68 2.72 -0.94
N ILE A 131 7.85 2.09 -0.97
CA ILE A 131 8.23 1.01 -0.06
C ILE A 131 8.27 1.51 1.38
N LYS A 132 8.84 2.69 1.62
CA LYS A 132 8.86 3.32 2.94
C LYS A 132 7.45 3.57 3.47
N LYS A 133 6.55 4.12 2.64
CA LYS A 133 5.14 4.33 3.00
C LYS A 133 4.44 3.02 3.34
N ALA A 134 4.66 1.97 2.55
CA ALA A 134 4.11 0.65 2.83
C ALA A 134 4.65 0.06 4.14
N TYR A 135 5.92 0.24 4.44
CA TYR A 135 6.52 -0.20 5.69
C TYR A 135 5.96 0.55 6.91
N GLU A 136 5.86 1.88 6.86
CA GLU A 136 5.32 2.72 7.93
C GLU A 136 3.83 2.50 8.17
N ALA A 137 3.07 2.22 7.12
CA ALA A 137 1.64 1.90 7.18
C ALA A 137 1.36 0.43 7.52
N GLU A 138 2.40 -0.39 7.77
CA GLU A 138 2.30 -1.85 7.93
C GLU A 138 1.54 -2.54 6.77
N GLY A 139 1.61 -1.95 5.59
CA GLY A 139 0.96 -2.43 4.38
C GLY A 139 1.72 -3.55 3.70
N THR A 140 1.18 -3.99 2.58
CA THR A 140 1.75 -5.05 1.76
C THR A 140 2.33 -4.51 0.46
N VAL A 141 3.30 -5.23 -0.09
CA VAL A 141 3.90 -4.95 -1.40
C VAL A 141 3.81 -6.18 -2.28
N GLU A 142 3.62 -5.97 -3.56
CA GLU A 142 3.67 -7.03 -4.56
C GLU A 142 5.08 -7.19 -5.10
N GLY A 143 5.50 -8.42 -5.31
CA GLY A 143 6.82 -8.70 -5.83
C GLY A 143 6.90 -10.04 -6.54
N THR A 144 7.86 -10.14 -7.45
CA THR A 144 8.15 -11.35 -8.20
C THR A 144 9.41 -12.00 -7.66
N ILE A 145 9.35 -13.29 -7.36
CA ILE A 145 10.51 -14.06 -6.94
C ILE A 145 11.38 -14.30 -8.15
N VAL A 146 12.56 -13.67 -8.16
CA VAL A 146 13.49 -13.69 -9.29
C VAL A 146 14.38 -14.94 -9.28
N SER A 147 14.96 -15.23 -8.11
CA SER A 147 15.91 -16.32 -7.98
C SER A 147 16.03 -16.83 -6.54
N ARG A 148 16.56 -18.02 -6.42
CA ARG A 148 16.95 -18.60 -5.14
C ARG A 148 18.33 -18.11 -4.73
N VAL A 149 18.47 -17.70 -3.48
CA VAL A 149 19.74 -17.31 -2.87
C VAL A 149 20.00 -18.10 -1.59
N LYS A 150 21.18 -17.96 -1.01
CA LYS A 150 21.51 -18.66 0.24
C LYS A 150 20.58 -18.20 1.38
N GLY A 151 19.80 -19.13 1.90
CA GLY A 151 18.86 -18.90 3.00
C GLY A 151 17.49 -18.36 2.62
N GLY A 152 17.20 -18.20 1.32
CA GLY A 152 15.90 -17.70 0.87
C GLY A 152 15.81 -17.40 -0.61
N PHE A 153 15.13 -16.31 -0.91
CA PHE A 153 14.87 -15.86 -2.29
C PHE A 153 15.22 -14.39 -2.48
N SER A 154 15.60 -14.05 -3.68
CA SER A 154 15.66 -12.68 -4.16
C SER A 154 14.32 -12.33 -4.80
N VAL A 155 13.72 -11.26 -4.35
CA VAL A 155 12.41 -10.78 -4.80
C VAL A 155 12.55 -9.39 -5.39
N ASP A 156 11.94 -9.15 -6.53
CA ASP A 156 11.85 -7.84 -7.16
C ASP A 156 10.52 -7.19 -6.80
N ILE A 157 10.59 -6.12 -6.04
CA ILE A 157 9.47 -5.25 -5.66
C ILE A 157 9.58 -3.84 -6.27
N GLY A 158 10.37 -3.71 -7.34
CA GLY A 158 10.86 -2.45 -7.93
C GLY A 158 12.31 -2.16 -7.51
N VAL A 159 12.74 -2.75 -6.40
CA VAL A 159 14.14 -2.88 -5.96
C VAL A 159 14.34 -4.30 -5.45
N GLN A 160 15.60 -4.72 -5.39
CA GLN A 160 15.92 -6.06 -4.92
C GLN A 160 15.70 -6.19 -3.41
N ALA A 161 14.90 -7.19 -3.00
CA ALA A 161 14.62 -7.51 -1.62
C ALA A 161 14.94 -8.98 -1.31
N PHE A 162 15.12 -9.29 -0.03
CA PHE A 162 15.40 -10.64 0.46
C PHE A 162 14.17 -11.23 1.17
N LEU A 163 13.79 -12.42 0.77
CA LEU A 163 12.75 -13.22 1.43
C LEU A 163 13.40 -14.44 2.09
N PRO A 164 13.53 -14.48 3.41
CA PRO A 164 14.02 -15.66 4.10
C PRO A 164 13.14 -16.89 3.80
N GLY A 165 13.74 -18.05 3.61
CA GLY A 165 13.01 -19.30 3.32
C GLY A 165 12.01 -19.67 4.42
N SER A 166 12.30 -19.32 5.67
CA SER A 166 11.38 -19.51 6.81
C SER A 166 10.17 -18.57 6.79
N GLN A 167 10.21 -17.47 6.04
CA GLN A 167 9.16 -16.47 5.90
C GLN A 167 8.38 -16.58 4.58
N ALA A 168 8.74 -17.53 3.75
CA ALA A 168 8.10 -17.70 2.43
C ALA A 168 6.73 -18.41 2.51
N ASP A 169 6.52 -19.28 3.48
CA ASP A 169 5.26 -19.99 3.68
C ASP A 169 5.06 -20.37 5.17
N LEU A 170 3.85 -20.77 5.53
CA LEU A 170 3.50 -21.30 6.86
C LEU A 170 4.19 -22.64 7.15
N ARG A 171 4.44 -23.42 6.10
CA ARG A 171 5.12 -24.73 6.17
C ARG A 171 6.47 -24.68 5.47
N PRO A 172 7.44 -25.48 5.91
CA PRO A 172 8.70 -25.60 5.19
C PRO A 172 8.46 -26.03 3.74
N ILE A 173 8.96 -25.22 2.81
CA ILE A 173 8.82 -25.50 1.37
C ILE A 173 9.83 -26.59 1.00
N ARG A 174 9.34 -27.71 0.46
CA ARG A 174 10.19 -28.82 0.01
C ARG A 174 10.88 -28.52 -1.31
N ASN A 175 10.16 -27.85 -2.20
CA ASN A 175 10.65 -27.51 -3.54
C ASN A 175 10.73 -26.00 -3.69
N LEU A 176 11.90 -25.45 -3.39
CA LEU A 176 12.15 -24.00 -3.42
C LEU A 176 12.10 -23.43 -4.85
N ASP A 177 12.44 -24.26 -5.85
CA ASP A 177 12.51 -23.81 -7.24
C ASP A 177 11.12 -23.54 -7.84
N GLU A 178 10.07 -24.13 -7.31
CA GLU A 178 8.67 -23.85 -7.72
C GLU A 178 8.17 -22.45 -7.36
N MET A 179 8.85 -21.79 -6.45
CA MET A 179 8.48 -20.41 -6.04
C MET A 179 9.06 -19.37 -6.99
N VAL A 180 10.12 -19.68 -7.71
CA VAL A 180 10.77 -18.76 -8.65
C VAL A 180 9.81 -18.42 -9.80
N GLY A 181 9.72 -17.14 -10.13
CA GLY A 181 8.83 -16.62 -11.16
C GLY A 181 7.39 -16.30 -10.72
N LYS A 182 7.03 -16.63 -9.47
CA LYS A 182 5.71 -16.30 -8.94
C LYS A 182 5.65 -14.84 -8.49
N ASN A 183 4.57 -14.17 -8.86
CA ASN A 183 4.22 -12.86 -8.32
C ASN A 183 3.33 -13.04 -7.08
N LEU A 184 3.78 -12.57 -5.96
CA LEU A 184 3.15 -12.76 -4.66
C LEU A 184 3.14 -11.46 -3.86
N THR A 185 2.29 -11.42 -2.85
CA THR A 185 2.20 -10.29 -1.93
C THR A 185 3.03 -10.58 -0.68
N PHE A 186 3.77 -9.57 -0.24
CA PHE A 186 4.66 -9.65 0.92
C PHE A 186 4.45 -8.50 1.88
N LYS A 187 4.80 -8.71 3.13
CA LYS A 187 4.90 -7.67 4.14
C LYS A 187 6.37 -7.37 4.42
N ILE A 188 6.71 -6.10 4.61
CA ILE A 188 8.08 -5.68 4.87
C ILE A 188 8.38 -5.86 6.36
N LEU A 189 9.33 -6.73 6.70
CA LEU A 189 9.79 -6.91 8.07
C LEU A 189 10.87 -5.92 8.47
N LYS A 190 11.75 -5.61 7.52
CA LYS A 190 12.90 -4.73 7.76
C LYS A 190 13.17 -3.88 6.53
N TYR A 191 13.40 -2.60 6.78
CA TYR A 191 13.68 -1.60 5.76
C TYR A 191 14.93 -0.81 6.12
N ASN A 192 15.93 -0.79 5.24
CA ASN A 192 17.10 0.03 5.37
C ASN A 192 17.55 0.58 4.01
N ARG A 193 17.22 1.84 3.74
CA ARG A 193 17.56 2.50 2.47
C ARG A 193 19.07 2.68 2.29
N LYS A 194 19.79 3.02 3.35
CA LYS A 194 21.25 3.27 3.27
C LYS A 194 22.04 2.03 2.85
N ARG A 195 21.61 0.85 3.29
CA ARG A 195 22.23 -0.44 2.96
C ARG A 195 21.52 -1.16 1.81
N SER A 196 20.50 -0.56 1.23
CA SER A 196 19.63 -1.21 0.22
C SER A 196 19.14 -2.59 0.68
N ASN A 197 18.81 -2.71 1.96
CA ASN A 197 18.41 -3.97 2.56
C ASN A 197 16.94 -3.94 2.96
N ILE A 198 16.17 -4.80 2.31
CA ILE A 198 14.75 -5.00 2.58
C ILE A 198 14.54 -6.47 2.83
N VAL A 199 13.91 -6.79 3.96
CA VAL A 199 13.52 -8.16 4.31
C VAL A 199 12.01 -8.28 4.25
N LEU A 200 11.54 -9.26 3.50
CA LEU A 200 10.13 -9.53 3.26
C LEU A 200 9.63 -10.73 4.04
N SER A 201 8.34 -10.80 4.27
CA SER A 201 7.64 -11.96 4.80
C SER A 201 6.31 -12.16 4.11
N ARG A 202 6.06 -13.36 3.64
CA ARG A 202 4.73 -13.81 3.23
C ARG A 202 4.01 -14.52 4.37
N ARG A 203 4.78 -15.15 5.25
CA ARG A 203 4.25 -15.90 6.39
C ARG A 203 3.33 -15.05 7.26
N VAL A 204 3.71 -13.81 7.55
CA VAL A 204 2.89 -12.86 8.35
C VAL A 204 1.51 -12.65 7.72
N ILE A 205 1.45 -12.45 6.41
CA ILE A 205 0.18 -12.28 5.68
C ILE A 205 -0.67 -13.56 5.77
N LEU A 206 -0.06 -14.72 5.55
CA LEU A 206 -0.76 -16.00 5.61
C LEU A 206 -1.26 -16.32 7.02
N GLU A 207 -0.52 -15.95 8.05
CA GLU A 207 -0.93 -16.07 9.47
C GLU A 207 -2.10 -15.13 9.78
N GLU A 208 -2.05 -13.86 9.33
CA GLU A 208 -3.14 -12.89 9.49
C GLU A 208 -4.42 -13.34 8.75
N GLU A 209 -4.30 -13.82 7.52
CA GLU A 209 -5.42 -14.37 6.75
C GLU A 209 -6.03 -15.61 7.43
N ARG A 210 -5.17 -16.50 7.94
CA ARG A 210 -5.61 -17.67 8.67
C ARG A 210 -6.36 -17.30 9.95
N GLU A 211 -5.83 -16.36 10.71
CA GLU A 211 -6.46 -15.88 11.94
C GLU A 211 -7.79 -15.17 11.65
N LYS A 212 -7.83 -14.36 10.59
CA LYS A 212 -9.07 -13.72 10.16
C LYS A 212 -10.13 -14.74 9.75
N LYS A 213 -9.78 -15.73 8.93
CA LYS A 213 -10.70 -16.81 8.53
C LYS A 213 -11.19 -17.58 9.76
N ARG A 214 -10.30 -17.84 10.70
CA ARG A 214 -10.63 -18.51 11.96
C ARG A 214 -11.62 -17.70 12.77
N THR A 215 -11.39 -16.40 12.98
CA THR A 215 -12.28 -15.51 13.70
C THR A 215 -13.64 -15.40 13.02
N ASP A 216 -13.67 -15.24 11.70
CA ASP A 216 -14.90 -15.17 10.91
C ASP A 216 -15.69 -16.49 11.02
N THR A 217 -15.00 -17.62 10.97
CA THR A 217 -15.63 -18.94 11.14
C THR A 217 -16.20 -19.10 12.53
N LEU A 218 -15.43 -18.78 13.59
CA LEU A 218 -15.89 -18.86 14.98
C LEU A 218 -17.10 -17.96 15.24
N SER A 219 -17.18 -16.80 14.62
CA SER A 219 -18.33 -15.90 14.76
C SER A 219 -19.56 -16.34 13.97
N SER A 220 -19.36 -17.07 12.87
CA SER A 220 -20.44 -17.56 12.00
C SER A 220 -21.01 -18.91 12.41
N ILE A 221 -20.28 -19.73 13.17
CA ILE A 221 -20.71 -21.03 13.63
C ILE A 221 -21.42 -20.94 14.99
N HIS A 222 -22.44 -21.77 15.16
CA HIS A 222 -23.16 -21.95 16.43
C HIS A 222 -23.63 -23.38 16.55
N GLU A 223 -23.95 -23.80 17.76
CA GLU A 223 -24.46 -25.13 18.01
C GLU A 223 -25.76 -25.39 17.22
N GLY A 224 -25.83 -26.54 16.60
CA GLY A 224 -26.96 -26.96 15.80
C GLY A 224 -26.89 -26.52 14.30
N LYS A 225 -25.91 -25.70 13.91
CA LYS A 225 -25.72 -25.30 12.51
C LYS A 225 -25.11 -26.45 11.71
N VAL A 226 -25.59 -26.60 10.47
CA VAL A 226 -24.98 -27.51 9.48
C VAL A 226 -23.99 -26.73 8.64
N VAL A 227 -22.78 -27.23 8.55
CA VAL A 227 -21.68 -26.63 7.81
C VAL A 227 -20.97 -27.66 6.94
N GLU A 228 -20.37 -27.21 5.86
CA GLU A 228 -19.44 -28.01 5.09
C GLU A 228 -18.02 -27.90 5.60
N GLY A 229 -17.31 -29.00 5.62
CA GLY A 229 -15.92 -29.08 6.02
C GLY A 229 -15.13 -30.06 5.16
N VAL A 230 -13.83 -29.90 5.17
CA VAL A 230 -12.91 -30.78 4.45
C VAL A 230 -12.18 -31.69 5.43
N VAL A 231 -12.15 -32.98 5.15
CA VAL A 231 -11.43 -33.97 5.97
C VAL A 231 -9.94 -33.66 5.92
N LYS A 232 -9.38 -33.34 7.08
CA LYS A 232 -7.97 -32.96 7.24
C LYS A 232 -7.11 -34.13 7.68
N ASN A 233 -7.63 -34.90 8.64
CA ASN A 233 -6.95 -36.06 9.19
C ASN A 233 -7.96 -37.08 9.69
N ILE A 234 -7.58 -38.35 9.67
CA ILE A 234 -8.40 -39.49 10.13
C ILE A 234 -7.65 -40.22 11.23
N THR A 235 -8.30 -40.42 12.37
CA THR A 235 -7.77 -41.14 13.52
C THR A 235 -8.69 -42.32 13.87
N GLU A 236 -8.26 -43.21 14.77
CA GLU A 236 -9.05 -44.34 15.21
C GLU A 236 -10.34 -43.93 15.92
N TYR A 237 -10.35 -42.79 16.59
CA TYR A 237 -11.49 -42.29 17.37
C TYR A 237 -12.36 -41.27 16.63
N GLY A 238 -11.95 -40.81 15.47
CA GLY A 238 -12.73 -39.85 14.71
C GLY A 238 -11.98 -39.19 13.54
N VAL A 239 -12.63 -38.21 12.95
CA VAL A 239 -12.15 -37.46 11.79
C VAL A 239 -11.98 -36.00 12.17
N PHE A 240 -10.84 -35.44 11.86
CA PHE A 240 -10.61 -34.01 11.95
C PHE A 240 -11.05 -33.32 10.66
N VAL A 241 -11.92 -32.35 10.79
CA VAL A 241 -12.54 -31.62 9.68
C VAL A 241 -12.17 -30.15 9.78
N ASP A 242 -11.67 -29.59 8.70
CA ASP A 242 -11.40 -28.17 8.59
C ASP A 242 -12.69 -27.43 8.17
N LEU A 243 -13.16 -26.55 9.05
CA LEU A 243 -14.37 -25.73 8.86
C LEU A 243 -14.09 -24.34 8.29
N GLY A 244 -12.86 -24.08 7.80
CA GLY A 244 -12.43 -22.78 7.31
C GLY A 244 -11.53 -22.03 8.31
N GLY A 245 -10.47 -22.69 8.77
CA GLY A 245 -9.49 -22.16 9.74
C GLY A 245 -9.71 -22.64 11.18
N VAL A 246 -10.80 -23.35 11.45
CA VAL A 246 -11.11 -24.00 12.73
C VAL A 246 -11.23 -25.50 12.49
N ASP A 247 -10.55 -26.28 13.31
CA ASP A 247 -10.61 -27.74 13.25
C ASP A 247 -11.75 -28.26 14.16
N GLY A 248 -12.62 -29.04 13.54
CA GLY A 248 -13.66 -29.78 14.24
C GLY A 248 -13.33 -31.26 14.34
N LEU A 249 -13.78 -31.92 15.42
CA LEU A 249 -13.69 -33.35 15.60
C LEU A 249 -15.05 -34.00 15.39
N LEU A 250 -15.14 -34.88 14.38
CA LEU A 250 -16.25 -35.77 14.15
C LEU A 250 -15.91 -37.13 14.78
N HIS A 251 -16.45 -37.37 15.98
CA HIS A 251 -16.19 -38.62 16.68
C HIS A 251 -16.82 -39.82 15.97
N ILE A 252 -16.20 -40.98 16.06
CA ILE A 252 -16.65 -42.22 15.39
C ILE A 252 -18.11 -42.56 15.74
N THR A 253 -18.56 -42.28 16.94
CA THR A 253 -19.95 -42.52 17.37
C THR A 253 -20.97 -41.56 16.77
N ASP A 254 -20.50 -40.44 16.23
CA ASP A 254 -21.35 -39.39 15.63
C ASP A 254 -21.33 -39.41 14.09
N ILE A 255 -20.61 -40.34 13.50
CA ILE A 255 -20.53 -40.48 12.02
C ILE A 255 -21.82 -41.10 11.48
N SER A 256 -22.28 -42.21 12.08
CA SER A 256 -23.43 -42.97 11.60
C SER A 256 -24.19 -43.62 12.77
N TRP A 257 -25.45 -43.91 12.55
CA TRP A 257 -26.26 -44.74 13.44
C TRP A 257 -25.84 -46.21 13.46
N GLY A 258 -25.14 -46.65 12.40
CA GLY A 258 -24.55 -47.98 12.29
C GLY A 258 -23.17 -48.08 12.97
N ARG A 259 -22.70 -49.33 13.16
CA ARG A 259 -21.39 -49.59 13.72
C ARG A 259 -20.28 -49.34 12.69
N VAL A 260 -19.46 -48.32 12.90
CA VAL A 260 -18.28 -48.00 12.10
C VAL A 260 -17.05 -48.53 12.84
N LYS A 261 -16.27 -49.38 12.17
CA LYS A 261 -15.05 -49.96 12.76
C LYS A 261 -13.90 -48.98 12.73
N HIS A 262 -13.73 -48.27 11.62
CA HIS A 262 -12.69 -47.27 11.45
C HIS A 262 -13.20 -46.15 10.53
N PRO A 263 -12.97 -44.86 10.87
CA PRO A 263 -13.44 -43.76 10.01
C PRO A 263 -12.92 -43.76 8.58
N SER A 264 -11.73 -44.34 8.33
CA SER A 264 -11.15 -44.43 6.99
C SER A 264 -11.94 -45.31 6.02
N GLU A 265 -12.90 -46.11 6.53
CA GLU A 265 -13.81 -46.90 5.67
C GLU A 265 -14.81 -46.00 4.95
N LEU A 266 -15.15 -44.85 5.49
CA LEU A 266 -16.16 -43.92 5.00
C LEU A 266 -15.57 -42.64 4.38
N PHE A 267 -14.40 -42.22 4.83
CA PHE A 267 -13.80 -40.92 4.46
C PHE A 267 -12.34 -41.06 4.03
N SER A 268 -11.95 -40.16 3.14
CA SER A 268 -10.56 -39.96 2.72
C SER A 268 -10.14 -38.53 3.03
N VAL A 269 -8.85 -38.31 3.29
CA VAL A 269 -8.29 -36.99 3.49
C VAL A 269 -8.52 -36.13 2.23
N GLY A 270 -9.11 -34.95 2.40
CA GLY A 270 -9.48 -34.07 1.29
C GLY A 270 -10.95 -34.15 0.86
N ASP A 271 -11.73 -35.09 1.42
CA ASP A 271 -13.16 -35.17 1.12
C ASP A 271 -13.92 -33.98 1.75
N THR A 272 -14.88 -33.45 0.99
CA THR A 272 -15.82 -32.45 1.51
C THR A 272 -17.06 -33.15 2.08
N ILE A 273 -17.37 -32.87 3.33
CA ILE A 273 -18.50 -33.45 4.02
C ILE A 273 -19.38 -32.39 4.71
N GLU A 274 -20.67 -32.66 4.81
CA GLU A 274 -21.60 -31.85 5.60
C GLU A 274 -21.66 -32.43 7.03
N VAL A 275 -21.51 -31.53 8.01
CA VAL A 275 -21.54 -31.88 9.42
C VAL A 275 -22.35 -30.90 10.22
N LYS A 276 -22.96 -31.37 11.31
CA LYS A 276 -23.69 -30.53 12.25
C LYS A 276 -22.82 -30.24 13.46
N ILE A 277 -22.83 -28.98 13.91
CA ILE A 277 -22.11 -28.57 15.08
C ILE A 277 -22.88 -29.00 16.33
N LEU A 278 -22.31 -29.90 17.13
CA LEU A 278 -22.92 -30.44 18.34
C LEU A 278 -22.55 -29.62 19.57
N ASN A 279 -21.29 -29.20 19.66
CA ASN A 279 -20.79 -28.41 20.78
C ASN A 279 -19.65 -27.49 20.28
N LEU A 280 -19.62 -26.27 20.80
CA LEU A 280 -18.65 -25.26 20.48
C LEU A 280 -17.96 -24.76 21.74
N ASP A 281 -16.68 -25.08 21.89
CA ASP A 281 -15.82 -24.58 22.96
C ASP A 281 -14.92 -23.46 22.40
N LEU A 282 -15.33 -22.21 22.60
CA LEU A 282 -14.62 -21.03 22.13
C LEU A 282 -13.29 -20.82 22.87
N GLU A 283 -13.18 -21.22 24.13
CA GLU A 283 -11.95 -21.02 24.91
C GLU A 283 -10.85 -21.98 24.47
N ARG A 284 -11.21 -23.22 24.18
CA ARG A 284 -10.28 -24.24 23.70
C ARG A 284 -10.24 -24.36 22.18
N GLU A 285 -11.10 -23.59 21.49
CA GLU A 285 -11.24 -23.58 20.04
C GLU A 285 -11.47 -24.99 19.47
N ARG A 286 -12.28 -25.78 20.18
CA ARG A 286 -12.67 -27.12 19.81
C ARG A 286 -14.13 -27.12 19.38
N VAL A 287 -14.39 -27.75 18.25
CA VAL A 287 -15.74 -27.93 17.74
C VAL A 287 -16.04 -29.42 17.68
N SER A 288 -17.09 -29.85 18.34
CA SER A 288 -17.60 -31.21 18.20
C SER A 288 -18.63 -31.29 17.12
N LEU A 289 -18.43 -32.23 16.20
CA LEU A 289 -19.24 -32.39 14.99
C LEU A 289 -20.05 -33.68 15.06
N GLY A 290 -21.16 -33.71 14.34
CA GLY A 290 -21.99 -34.88 14.15
C GLY A 290 -22.51 -34.95 12.73
N MET A 291 -22.60 -36.16 12.19
CA MET A 291 -23.13 -36.43 10.86
C MET A 291 -24.40 -37.27 10.91
N LYS A 292 -24.51 -38.19 11.87
CA LYS A 292 -25.70 -39.00 12.07
C LYS A 292 -26.94 -38.17 12.36
N GLN A 293 -26.78 -36.98 12.95
CA GLN A 293 -27.86 -36.06 13.28
C GLN A 293 -28.47 -35.38 12.02
N LEU A 294 -27.83 -35.48 10.87
CA LEU A 294 -28.37 -35.05 9.57
C LEU A 294 -29.34 -36.05 8.97
N THR A 295 -29.31 -37.30 9.44
CA THR A 295 -30.19 -38.37 9.00
C THR A 295 -31.15 -38.78 10.16
N GLU A 296 -32.36 -39.18 9.80
CA GLU A 296 -33.31 -39.66 10.80
C GLU A 296 -32.81 -40.94 11.45
N ASP A 297 -33.08 -41.07 12.77
CA ASP A 297 -32.77 -42.31 13.51
C ASP A 297 -33.65 -43.43 12.98
N PRO A 298 -33.10 -44.54 12.46
CA PRO A 298 -33.88 -45.68 11.94
C PRO A 298 -34.81 -46.30 13.00
N ARG A 299 -34.61 -46.00 14.27
CA ARG A 299 -35.50 -46.46 15.35
C ARG A 299 -36.73 -45.57 15.53
N SER A 300 -36.73 -44.35 14.98
CA SER A 300 -37.91 -43.47 15.11
C SER A 300 -39.09 -43.90 14.23
N GLU A 301 -38.83 -44.72 13.19
CA GLU A 301 -39.90 -45.27 12.34
C GLU A 301 -40.62 -46.49 12.89
N GLU A 302 -40.06 -47.15 13.92
CA GLU A 302 -40.67 -48.36 14.52
C GLU A 302 -41.80 -48.06 15.55
N HIS A 303 -42.07 -46.78 15.88
CA HIS A 303 -43.11 -46.43 16.85
C HIS A 303 -44.41 -45.87 16.28
N THR A 304 -44.65 -45.99 14.96
CA THR A 304 -45.91 -45.64 14.32
C THR A 304 -46.56 -46.87 13.72
N SER A 305 -46.98 -47.80 14.57
CA SER A 305 -47.92 -48.87 14.19
C SER A 305 -48.90 -49.09 15.32
#